data_902a085e6c084149f9be3876b8904376
#
_entry.id   902a085e6c084149f9be3876b8904376
#
_cell.length_a   1.000
_cell.length_b   1.000
_cell.length_c   1.000
_cell.angle_alpha   90.00
_cell.angle_beta   90.00
_cell.angle_gamma   90.00
#
_symmetry.space_group_name_H-M   'P 1'
#
loop_
_entity.id
_entity.type
_entity.pdbx_description
1 polymer ?
#
loop_
_entity_poly.entity_id
_entity_poly.type
_entity_poly.pdbx_seq_one_letter_code
_entity_poly.pdbx_strand_id
1 'polypeptide(L)'
;MKDSSQQKTWIDLLSFCLLRVIALSLAFAGVLIGGTLAFAGGDPPQASGKQSQPQKVSAQMFSGVITDSECGARHNKDAKMSSAECAKFCVRNGAKYTLVDGETNYVLNGNAAEFAKLAGQRVKITGTRDGNTIQVNSVSLQ
;
A
#
# COMPACT_ATOMS: atom_id res chain seq x y z
N MET A 1 9.75 35.54 9.43
CA MET A 1 10.45 35.80 8.15
C MET A 1 10.42 34.47 7.41
N LYS A 2 9.56 34.36 6.41
CA LYS A 2 9.33 33.08 5.65
C LYS A 2 10.38 33.06 4.54
N ASP A 3 11.18 32.02 4.55
CA ASP A 3 12.36 31.86 3.69
C ASP A 3 11.97 31.88 2.20
N SER A 4 12.40 32.90 1.49
CA SER A 4 12.12 33.12 0.07
C SER A 4 12.90 32.16 -0.86
N SER A 5 13.81 31.37 -0.31
CA SER A 5 14.59 30.38 -1.05
C SER A 5 13.77 29.12 -1.36
N GLN A 6 12.82 28.76 -0.51
CA GLN A 6 11.94 27.60 -0.71
C GLN A 6 10.88 27.84 -1.80
N GLN A 7 10.46 29.08 -2.03
CA GLN A 7 9.47 29.38 -3.07
C GLN A 7 10.03 29.27 -4.50
N LYS A 8 11.30 29.53 -4.70
CA LYS A 8 11.94 29.44 -6.03
C LYS A 8 12.03 28.01 -6.56
N THR A 9 12.32 27.04 -5.67
CA THR A 9 12.45 25.64 -6.07
C THR A 9 11.13 25.01 -6.52
N TRP A 10 10.00 25.43 -5.97
CA TRP A 10 8.67 24.93 -6.35
C TRP A 10 8.23 25.45 -7.72
N ILE A 11 8.57 26.69 -8.06
CA ILE A 11 8.21 27.31 -9.35
C ILE A 11 9.03 26.68 -10.50
N ASP A 12 10.31 26.37 -10.24
CA ASP A 12 11.16 25.73 -11.24
C ASP A 12 10.72 24.28 -11.51
N LEU A 13 10.31 23.52 -10.49
CA LEU A 13 9.78 22.15 -10.64
C LEU A 13 8.48 22.12 -11.45
N LEU A 14 7.57 23.06 -11.23
CA LEU A 14 6.31 23.16 -11.98
C LEU A 14 6.55 23.57 -13.44
N SER A 15 7.53 24.43 -13.71
CA SER A 15 7.88 24.86 -15.06
C SER A 15 8.47 23.71 -15.89
N PHE A 16 9.32 22.86 -15.29
CA PHE A 16 9.89 21.67 -15.95
C PHE A 16 8.84 20.59 -16.26
N CYS A 17 7.83 20.41 -15.40
CA CYS A 17 6.73 19.48 -15.67
C CYS A 17 5.85 19.95 -16.84
N LEU A 18 5.54 21.25 -16.91
CA LEU A 18 4.67 21.81 -17.97
C LEU A 18 5.32 21.67 -19.35
N LEU A 19 6.62 21.94 -19.47
CA LEU A 19 7.38 21.85 -20.72
C LEU A 19 7.46 20.41 -21.26
N ARG A 20 7.51 19.40 -20.38
CA ARG A 20 7.54 17.99 -20.80
C ARG A 20 6.18 17.48 -21.29
N VAL A 21 5.09 17.98 -20.74
CA VAL A 21 3.73 17.58 -21.16
C VAL A 21 3.41 18.16 -22.55
N ILE A 22 3.87 19.37 -22.86
CA ILE A 22 3.66 20.01 -24.18
C ILE A 22 4.48 19.33 -25.29
N ALA A 23 5.69 18.84 -24.96
CA ALA A 23 6.55 18.14 -25.93
C ALA A 23 6.02 16.75 -26.33
N LEU A 24 5.27 16.08 -25.44
CA LEU A 24 4.66 14.76 -25.72
C LEU A 24 3.37 14.85 -26.55
N SER A 25 2.68 15.99 -26.57
CA SER A 25 1.42 16.13 -27.29
C SER A 25 1.60 16.43 -28.80
N LEU A 26 2.78 16.81 -29.25
CA LEU A 26 3.04 17.14 -30.68
C LEU A 26 3.51 15.93 -31.51
N ALA A 27 3.77 14.78 -30.91
CA ALA A 27 4.24 13.58 -31.59
C ALA A 27 3.13 12.63 -32.07
N PHE A 28 1.84 12.94 -31.81
CA PHE A 28 0.73 12.03 -32.12
C PHE A 28 -0.17 12.47 -33.30
N ALA A 29 0.21 13.49 -34.04
CA ALA A 29 -0.60 14.03 -35.15
C ALA A 29 0.02 13.71 -36.51
N GLY A 30 0.16 12.44 -36.85
CA GLY A 30 0.71 12.16 -38.18
C GLY A 30 0.74 10.71 -38.60
N VAL A 31 -0.39 9.99 -38.61
CA VAL A 31 -0.56 8.80 -39.49
C VAL A 31 -2.07 8.52 -39.66
N LEU A 32 -2.70 9.17 -40.61
CA LEU A 32 -3.97 8.71 -41.18
C LEU A 32 -3.99 9.06 -42.65
N ILE A 33 -3.39 8.26 -43.53
CA ILE A 33 -3.78 8.20 -44.95
C ILE A 33 -3.36 6.82 -45.49
N GLY A 34 -4.34 6.05 -45.97
CA GLY A 34 -4.10 5.13 -47.06
C GLY A 34 -4.27 3.63 -46.77
N GLY A 35 -5.28 3.02 -47.38
CA GLY A 35 -5.22 1.64 -47.72
C GLY A 35 -6.47 0.81 -47.44
N THR A 36 -7.54 0.98 -48.17
CA THR A 36 -8.60 -0.03 -48.37
C THR A 36 -8.07 -1.16 -49.23
N LEU A 37 -7.87 -2.37 -48.66
CA LEU A 37 -7.86 -3.61 -49.43
C LEU A 37 -8.64 -4.67 -48.62
N ALA A 38 -9.75 -5.09 -49.26
CA ALA A 38 -10.58 -6.19 -48.82
C ALA A 38 -9.78 -7.50 -48.80
N PHE A 39 -9.77 -8.18 -47.69
CA PHE A 39 -9.46 -9.63 -47.62
C PHE A 39 -10.52 -10.31 -46.80
N ALA A 40 -11.24 -11.18 -47.48
CA ALA A 40 -12.22 -12.07 -46.89
C ALA A 40 -11.53 -13.18 -46.10
N GLY A 41 -12.11 -13.56 -44.95
CA GLY A 41 -11.85 -14.83 -44.27
C GLY A 41 -10.69 -14.79 -43.27
N GLY A 42 -11.02 -14.58 -42.05
CA GLY A 42 -10.13 -14.75 -40.89
C GLY A 42 -10.96 -14.55 -39.64
N ASP A 43 -11.05 -15.59 -38.82
CA ASP A 43 -11.70 -15.53 -37.51
C ASP A 43 -11.28 -14.32 -36.74
N PRO A 44 -12.18 -13.63 -36.01
CA PRO A 44 -11.80 -12.50 -35.19
C PRO A 44 -10.79 -12.95 -34.15
N PRO A 45 -9.65 -12.24 -33.97
CA PRO A 45 -8.78 -12.53 -32.86
C PRO A 45 -9.59 -12.37 -31.59
N GLN A 46 -9.80 -13.46 -30.86
CA GLN A 46 -10.32 -13.42 -29.49
C GLN A 46 -9.33 -12.55 -28.71
N ALA A 47 -9.71 -11.29 -28.48
CA ALA A 47 -9.09 -10.49 -27.48
C ALA A 47 -9.23 -11.30 -26.18
N SER A 48 -8.13 -11.92 -25.75
CA SER A 48 -7.99 -12.44 -24.40
C SER A 48 -8.08 -11.27 -23.44
N GLY A 49 -9.31 -10.78 -23.27
CA GLY A 49 -9.66 -10.00 -22.11
C GLY A 49 -9.28 -10.86 -20.94
N LYS A 50 -8.19 -10.51 -20.24
CA LYS A 50 -7.97 -10.94 -18.88
C LYS A 50 -9.19 -10.48 -18.11
N GLN A 51 -10.23 -11.29 -18.11
CA GLN A 51 -11.28 -11.20 -17.10
C GLN A 51 -10.55 -11.44 -15.79
N SER A 52 -10.29 -10.35 -15.08
CA SER A 52 -9.98 -10.41 -13.66
C SER A 52 -11.23 -11.01 -13.01
N GLN A 53 -11.29 -12.33 -12.96
CA GLN A 53 -12.25 -13.00 -12.09
C GLN A 53 -12.05 -12.38 -10.71
N PRO A 54 -13.12 -11.94 -10.02
CA PRO A 54 -13.00 -11.53 -8.63
C PRO A 54 -12.40 -12.76 -7.92
N GLN A 55 -11.12 -12.66 -7.58
CA GLN A 55 -10.46 -13.68 -6.77
C GLN A 55 -11.27 -13.70 -5.48
N LYS A 56 -11.93 -14.80 -5.23
CA LYS A 56 -12.56 -15.08 -3.94
C LYS A 56 -11.42 -14.99 -2.93
N VAL A 57 -11.30 -13.83 -2.29
CA VAL A 57 -10.25 -13.55 -1.32
C VAL A 57 -10.56 -14.45 -0.14
N SER A 58 -9.96 -15.63 -0.11
CA SER A 58 -10.15 -16.60 0.95
C SER A 58 -9.46 -16.07 2.21
N ALA A 59 -10.15 -16.16 3.34
CA ALA A 59 -9.56 -15.84 4.62
C ALA A 59 -8.34 -16.74 4.87
N GLN A 60 -7.22 -16.13 5.24
CA GLN A 60 -5.95 -16.78 5.56
C GLN A 60 -5.66 -16.63 7.05
N MET A 61 -4.78 -17.46 7.55
CA MET A 61 -4.32 -17.41 8.94
C MET A 61 -2.89 -16.85 8.97
N PHE A 62 -2.68 -15.84 9.80
CA PHE A 62 -1.40 -15.18 10.03
C PHE A 62 -1.01 -15.34 11.50
N SER A 63 0.27 -15.45 11.78
CA SER A 63 0.79 -15.58 13.15
C SER A 63 1.94 -14.60 13.34
N GLY A 64 1.93 -13.84 14.42
CA GLY A 64 2.97 -12.85 14.65
C GLY A 64 2.75 -12.05 15.92
N VAL A 65 3.50 -10.98 16.11
CA VAL A 65 3.38 -10.07 17.24
C VAL A 65 2.71 -8.78 16.80
N ILE A 66 1.71 -8.33 17.57
CA ILE A 66 1.09 -7.02 17.33
C ILE A 66 2.03 -5.91 17.83
N THR A 67 2.38 -5.00 16.94
CA THR A 67 3.21 -3.83 17.22
C THR A 67 2.66 -2.60 16.46
N ASP A 68 3.50 -1.63 16.17
CA ASP A 68 3.17 -0.42 15.43
C ASP A 68 4.02 -0.27 14.15
N SER A 69 3.59 0.61 13.25
CA SER A 69 4.24 0.82 11.96
C SER A 69 5.55 1.60 12.03
N GLU A 70 5.86 2.25 13.15
CA GLU A 70 7.08 3.05 13.32
C GLU A 70 8.24 2.18 13.83
N CYS A 71 7.98 1.42 14.89
CA CYS A 71 9.00 0.57 15.51
C CYS A 71 9.07 -0.83 14.89
N GLY A 72 7.93 -1.40 14.46
CA GLY A 72 7.86 -2.73 13.87
C GLY A 72 8.48 -3.80 14.78
N ALA A 73 9.34 -4.65 14.21
CA ALA A 73 10.09 -5.67 14.95
C ALA A 73 11.21 -5.09 15.82
N ARG A 74 11.62 -3.86 15.56
CA ARG A 74 12.75 -3.20 16.24
C ARG A 74 12.25 -2.30 17.36
N HIS A 75 11.65 -2.90 18.38
CA HIS A 75 11.32 -2.16 19.58
C HIS A 75 12.58 -1.49 20.15
N ASN A 76 12.48 -0.19 20.45
CA ASN A 76 13.60 0.55 21.04
C ASN A 76 13.87 0.03 22.48
N LYS A 77 14.92 -0.76 22.62
CA LYS A 77 15.31 -1.37 23.90
C LYS A 77 15.77 -0.32 24.93
N ASP A 78 16.11 0.88 24.46
CA ASP A 78 16.54 1.98 25.34
C ASP A 78 15.34 2.75 25.90
N ALA A 79 14.15 2.56 25.34
CA ALA A 79 12.93 3.10 25.91
C ALA A 79 12.56 2.32 27.17
N LYS A 80 12.36 3.03 28.29
CA LYS A 80 11.90 2.46 29.55
C LYS A 80 10.44 1.98 29.50
N MET A 81 9.91 1.72 28.30
CA MET A 81 8.55 1.27 28.03
C MET A 81 8.56 -0.18 27.53
N SER A 82 7.53 -0.92 27.87
CA SER A 82 7.29 -2.23 27.27
C SER A 82 6.91 -2.11 25.79
N SER A 83 7.05 -3.20 25.03
CA SER A 83 6.62 -3.25 23.62
C SER A 83 5.15 -2.87 23.44
N ALA A 84 4.31 -3.29 24.38
CA ALA A 84 2.89 -2.97 24.40
C ALA A 84 2.61 -1.46 24.60
N GLU A 85 3.33 -0.84 25.52
CA GLU A 85 3.18 0.60 25.78
C GLU A 85 3.71 1.43 24.63
N CYS A 86 4.85 1.03 24.05
CA CYS A 86 5.43 1.69 22.89
C CYS A 86 4.46 1.64 21.70
N ALA A 87 3.93 0.46 21.34
CA ALA A 87 2.98 0.33 20.25
C ALA A 87 1.74 1.20 20.46
N LYS A 88 1.17 1.20 21.66
CA LYS A 88 0.02 2.07 22.00
C LYS A 88 0.36 3.55 21.93
N PHE A 89 1.56 3.94 22.35
CA PHE A 89 2.02 5.33 22.28
C PHE A 89 2.16 5.78 20.83
N CYS A 90 2.84 5.00 19.99
CA CYS A 90 3.02 5.32 18.57
C CYS A 90 1.69 5.42 17.83
N VAL A 91 0.76 4.48 18.09
CA VAL A 91 -0.57 4.52 17.45
C VAL A 91 -1.38 5.74 17.87
N ARG A 92 -1.31 6.19 19.13
CA ARG A 92 -1.92 7.45 19.55
C ARG A 92 -1.32 8.67 18.84
N ASN A 93 -0.08 8.58 18.38
CA ASN A 93 0.61 9.64 17.63
C ASN A 93 0.52 9.49 16.10
N GLY A 94 -0.37 8.62 15.60
CA GLY A 94 -0.68 8.50 14.17
C GLY A 94 -0.11 7.28 13.47
N ALA A 95 0.67 6.44 14.15
CA ALA A 95 1.09 5.14 13.62
C ALA A 95 -0.11 4.18 13.49
N LYS A 96 0.08 3.08 12.76
CA LYS A 96 -0.92 2.00 12.63
C LYS A 96 -0.47 0.77 13.38
N TYR A 97 -1.43 -0.04 13.86
CA TYR A 97 -1.09 -1.37 14.34
C TYR A 97 -0.62 -2.24 13.18
N THR A 98 0.41 -3.02 13.43
CA THR A 98 0.98 -3.99 12.48
C THR A 98 1.14 -5.36 13.12
N LEU A 99 1.10 -6.40 12.30
CA LEU A 99 1.52 -7.75 12.66
C LEU A 99 2.93 -7.98 12.15
N VAL A 100 3.86 -8.32 13.03
CA VAL A 100 5.22 -8.73 12.67
C VAL A 100 5.29 -10.24 12.65
N ASP A 101 5.56 -10.80 11.46
CA ASP A 101 5.82 -12.22 11.25
C ASP A 101 7.23 -12.37 10.66
N GLY A 102 8.18 -12.71 11.51
CA GLY A 102 9.59 -12.71 11.14
C GLY A 102 10.07 -11.31 10.70
N GLU A 103 10.45 -11.18 9.44
CA GLU A 103 10.90 -9.91 8.85
C GLU A 103 9.77 -9.13 8.15
N THR A 104 8.59 -9.72 8.06
CA THR A 104 7.45 -9.11 7.35
C THR A 104 6.56 -8.36 8.33
N ASN A 105 6.19 -7.14 7.94
CA ASN A 105 5.26 -6.30 8.68
C ASN A 105 3.98 -6.12 7.87
N TYR A 106 2.84 -6.51 8.43
CA TYR A 106 1.53 -6.31 7.82
C TYR A 106 0.75 -5.24 8.58
N VAL A 107 0.24 -4.25 7.89
CA VAL A 107 -0.69 -3.28 8.48
C VAL A 107 -2.01 -3.98 8.82
N LEU A 108 -2.50 -3.79 10.05
CA LEU A 108 -3.76 -4.36 10.48
C LEU A 108 -4.90 -3.36 10.25
N ASN A 109 -5.90 -3.78 9.51
CA ASN A 109 -7.16 -3.05 9.36
C ASN A 109 -8.28 -3.82 10.05
N GLY A 110 -8.91 -3.20 11.05
CA GLY A 110 -9.93 -3.82 11.90
C GLY A 110 -10.14 -3.07 13.19
N ASN A 111 -10.50 -3.78 14.26
CA ASN A 111 -10.80 -3.18 15.56
C ASN A 111 -9.53 -2.77 16.32
N ALA A 112 -9.18 -1.48 16.25
CA ALA A 112 -8.00 -0.94 16.92
C ALA A 112 -8.01 -1.13 18.45
N ALA A 113 -9.18 -1.13 19.09
CA ALA A 113 -9.29 -1.34 20.54
C ALA A 113 -8.94 -2.79 20.94
N GLU A 114 -9.22 -3.74 20.06
CA GLU A 114 -8.82 -5.15 20.25
C GLU A 114 -7.31 -5.30 20.06
N PHE A 115 -6.74 -4.68 19.03
CA PHE A 115 -5.29 -4.68 18.82
C PHE A 115 -4.54 -4.05 19.98
N ALA A 116 -5.08 -2.95 20.55
CA ALA A 116 -4.49 -2.31 21.72
C ALA A 116 -4.41 -3.24 22.95
N LYS A 117 -5.39 -4.12 23.15
CA LYS A 117 -5.37 -5.10 24.25
C LYS A 117 -4.30 -6.17 24.05
N LEU A 118 -4.00 -6.50 22.80
CA LEU A 118 -3.09 -7.55 22.39
C LEU A 118 -1.71 -7.03 21.93
N ALA A 119 -1.48 -5.73 22.06
CA ALA A 119 -0.21 -5.10 21.67
C ALA A 119 0.97 -5.73 22.45
N GLY A 120 2.06 -6.02 21.76
CA GLY A 120 3.24 -6.68 22.30
C GLY A 120 3.10 -8.19 22.45
N GLN A 121 1.95 -8.78 22.14
CA GLN A 121 1.69 -10.21 22.31
C GLN A 121 1.70 -10.95 20.97
N ARG A 122 2.06 -12.23 21.01
CA ARG A 122 1.97 -13.12 19.86
C ARG A 122 0.53 -13.60 19.69
N VAL A 123 0.03 -13.45 18.47
CA VAL A 123 -1.38 -13.71 18.14
C VAL A 123 -1.50 -14.55 16.88
N LYS A 124 -2.68 -15.15 16.70
CA LYS A 124 -3.20 -15.67 15.44
C LYS A 124 -4.28 -14.75 14.94
N ILE A 125 -4.17 -14.34 13.68
CA ILE A 125 -5.13 -13.49 12.98
C ILE A 125 -5.72 -14.29 11.83
N THR A 126 -7.05 -14.29 11.73
CA THR A 126 -7.75 -14.72 10.52
C THR A 126 -8.21 -13.49 9.77
N GLY A 127 -7.89 -13.40 8.49
CA GLY A 127 -8.22 -12.24 7.69
C GLY A 127 -7.89 -12.42 6.23
N THR A 128 -8.11 -11.39 5.44
CA THR A 128 -7.77 -11.37 4.03
C THR A 128 -6.64 -10.38 3.78
N ARG A 129 -5.66 -10.80 2.97
CA ARG A 129 -4.50 -9.95 2.67
C ARG A 129 -4.70 -9.22 1.34
N ASP A 130 -4.45 -7.92 1.37
CA ASP A 130 -4.34 -7.08 0.19
C ASP A 130 -3.01 -6.32 0.26
N GLY A 131 -2.07 -6.72 -0.60
CA GLY A 131 -0.70 -6.21 -0.54
C GLY A 131 -0.04 -6.44 0.82
N ASN A 132 0.25 -5.35 1.53
CA ASN A 132 0.85 -5.36 2.86
C ASN A 132 -0.17 -5.08 3.99
N THR A 133 -1.47 -5.15 3.69
CA THR A 133 -2.54 -4.93 4.65
C THR A 133 -3.33 -6.22 4.88
N ILE A 134 -3.62 -6.52 6.14
CA ILE A 134 -4.54 -7.59 6.52
C ILE A 134 -5.86 -6.96 6.97
N GLN A 135 -6.94 -7.29 6.27
CA GLN A 135 -8.31 -7.04 6.74
C GLN A 135 -8.62 -8.10 7.79
N VAL A 136 -8.68 -7.71 9.05
CA VAL A 136 -8.79 -8.64 10.17
C VAL A 136 -10.25 -9.01 10.42
N ASN A 137 -10.54 -10.31 10.37
CA ASN A 137 -11.85 -10.85 10.73
C ASN A 137 -11.90 -11.25 12.21
N SER A 138 -10.80 -11.85 12.71
CA SER A 138 -10.67 -12.22 14.12
C SER A 138 -9.21 -12.26 14.54
N VAL A 139 -8.96 -12.07 15.83
CA VAL A 139 -7.66 -12.19 16.46
C VAL A 139 -7.78 -12.98 17.77
N SER A 140 -6.80 -13.83 18.05
CA SER A 140 -6.71 -14.59 19.30
C SER A 140 -5.27 -14.68 19.76
N LEU A 141 -5.05 -14.81 21.05
CA LEU A 141 -3.74 -15.14 21.60
C LEU A 141 -3.27 -16.51 21.07
N GLN A 142 -1.95 -16.62 20.90
CA GLN A 142 -1.30 -17.87 20.50
C GLN A 142 -0.68 -18.54 21.72
#